data_a020a4596e27511c609ec1caf680c571
#
_entry.id   a020a4596e27511c609ec1caf680c571
#
_cell.length_a   1.000
_cell.length_b   1.000
_cell.length_c   1.000
_cell.angle_alpha   90.00
_cell.angle_beta   90.00
_cell.angle_gamma   90.00
#
_symmetry.space_group_name_H-M   'P 1'
#
loop_
_entity.id
_entity.type
_entity.pdbx_description
1 polymer ?
#
loop_
_entity_poly.entity_id
_entity_poly.type
_entity_poly.pdbx_seq_one_letter_code
_entity_poly.pdbx_strand_id
1 'polypeptide(L)'
;MNLYRAIGSIGGLTMVSRVLGFARDMIGSRVLGASHANDAFNLAFLLPNIFRRLFAEGAFSAGFVPLFARRLQAGGTEDAQAFSSEILSVFMPTLLLVTIVFEIAMPGILLVVAGEYQQVPGKLDLAVELTRWTFPYLLFISLVALLSGVLNSLTRFAVAAFAPALLNVALIVGLLVAPPDKVETVRYMAIAVLLGGIAQFALCWVAVRHAGIRLRLGRPRMTPAVRELIVLILPATVAAGVYQISQLFYAYFSSRLGEGALTNLSYADRLNQLPLSIIGTALGIAILPSISQAIARDDEVEAADVQARAFDLSMLLTLPATLALAVAAGPIIGALYQGGEYSVESARITGNILAILVTGLPAYVLVKVLTPAFYARKDVKTPVRIAMSVLGAGVVANFLLIPVMGIYSLAMVTSASAWINFALLFGILHARGQFRMPAWLVGRVAKQLIAALAMAAALYGIRAVAGDLFFGSLIERVIGLGALVGIGGIVYFAVAWMIGGIDREAIATLRRRAKRTEVE
;
A
#
# COMPACT_ATOMS: atom_id res chain seq x y z
N MET A 1 15.40 18.60 -17.38
CA MET A 1 15.90 17.62 -16.40
C MET A 1 15.85 16.24 -17.06
N ASN A 2 16.95 15.49 -17.04
CA ASN A 2 17.03 14.20 -17.71
C ASN A 2 16.04 13.23 -17.03
N LEU A 3 15.08 12.64 -17.77
CA LEU A 3 14.03 11.75 -17.27
C LEU A 3 14.59 10.63 -16.36
N TYR A 4 15.75 10.09 -16.72
CA TYR A 4 16.45 9.06 -15.94
C TYR A 4 16.90 9.58 -14.55
N ARG A 5 17.35 10.82 -14.44
CA ARG A 5 17.69 11.44 -13.16
C ARG A 5 16.46 11.68 -12.30
N ALA A 6 15.33 12.05 -12.90
CA ALA A 6 14.05 12.20 -12.18
C ALA A 6 13.57 10.88 -11.63
N ILE A 7 13.53 9.82 -12.45
CA ILE A 7 13.13 8.47 -12.03
C ILE A 7 14.05 7.93 -10.94
N GLY A 8 15.37 8.09 -11.11
CA GLY A 8 16.35 7.65 -10.10
C GLY A 8 16.21 8.39 -8.76
N SER A 9 15.97 9.69 -8.78
CA SER A 9 15.78 10.48 -7.55
C SER A 9 14.47 10.14 -6.84
N ILE A 10 13.36 9.99 -7.57
CA ILE A 10 12.07 9.57 -7.00
C ILE A 10 12.19 8.17 -6.39
N GLY A 11 12.74 7.21 -7.14
CA GLY A 11 12.93 5.84 -6.67
C GLY A 11 13.82 5.77 -5.43
N GLY A 12 14.96 6.47 -5.44
CA GLY A 12 15.89 6.51 -4.30
C GLY A 12 15.26 7.12 -3.05
N LEU A 13 14.59 8.27 -3.16
CA LEU A 13 13.94 8.94 -2.01
C LEU A 13 12.76 8.13 -1.48
N THR A 14 11.99 7.49 -2.35
CA THR A 14 10.93 6.58 -1.93
C THR A 14 11.51 5.37 -1.20
N MET A 15 12.64 4.82 -1.64
CA MET A 15 13.33 3.73 -0.96
C MET A 15 13.82 4.15 0.43
N VAL A 16 14.40 5.34 0.57
CA VAL A 16 14.79 5.91 1.88
C VAL A 16 13.59 5.96 2.82
N SER A 17 12.44 6.47 2.35
CA SER A 17 11.22 6.50 3.17
C SER A 17 10.75 5.11 3.58
N ARG A 18 10.87 4.10 2.70
CA ARG A 18 10.50 2.70 3.01
C ARG A 18 11.44 2.09 4.04
N VAL A 19 12.75 2.29 3.89
CA VAL A 19 13.75 1.80 4.86
C VAL A 19 13.51 2.43 6.24
N LEU A 20 13.26 3.74 6.31
CA LEU A 20 12.91 4.42 7.56
C LEU A 20 11.59 3.87 8.17
N GLY A 21 10.60 3.56 7.33
CA GLY A 21 9.36 2.92 7.77
C GLY A 21 9.60 1.55 8.40
N PHE A 22 10.47 0.74 7.81
CA PHE A 22 10.88 -0.55 8.39
C PHE A 22 11.66 -0.39 9.69
N ALA A 23 12.62 0.53 9.73
CA ALA A 23 13.40 0.82 10.94
C ALA A 23 12.47 1.23 12.10
N ARG A 24 11.49 2.12 11.81
CA ARG A 24 10.46 2.50 12.77
C ARG A 24 9.67 1.29 13.29
N ASP A 25 9.21 0.42 12.39
CA ASP A 25 8.40 -0.74 12.76
C ASP A 25 9.23 -1.75 13.59
N MET A 26 10.52 -1.93 13.26
CA MET A 26 11.45 -2.76 14.04
C MET A 26 11.73 -2.20 15.44
N ILE A 27 11.93 -0.89 15.56
CA ILE A 27 12.12 -0.22 16.86
C ILE A 27 10.81 -0.31 17.66
N GLY A 28 9.68 0.03 17.02
CA GLY A 28 8.37 0.01 17.66
C GLY A 28 7.97 -1.38 18.16
N SER A 29 8.29 -2.45 17.42
CA SER A 29 8.03 -3.82 17.87
C SER A 29 8.80 -4.15 19.14
N ARG A 30 10.07 -3.75 19.22
CA ARG A 30 10.93 -4.04 20.38
C ARG A 30 10.60 -3.22 21.62
N VAL A 31 10.10 -1.98 21.42
CA VAL A 31 9.74 -1.08 22.53
C VAL A 31 8.34 -1.35 23.05
N LEU A 32 7.37 -1.54 22.16
CA LEU A 32 5.95 -1.66 22.52
C LEU A 32 5.45 -3.09 22.56
N GLY A 33 6.06 -3.99 21.77
CA GLY A 33 5.57 -5.35 21.64
C GLY A 33 4.18 -5.44 20.97
N ALA A 34 3.56 -6.60 21.10
CA ALA A 34 2.15 -6.81 20.76
C ALA A 34 1.29 -6.53 22.01
N SER A 35 1.18 -5.26 22.40
CA SER A 35 0.54 -4.80 23.62
C SER A 35 -0.75 -4.04 23.36
N HIS A 36 -1.57 -3.87 24.40
CA HIS A 36 -2.78 -3.04 24.35
C HIS A 36 -2.47 -1.60 23.91
N ALA A 37 -1.35 -1.03 24.35
CA ALA A 37 -0.94 0.31 23.97
C ALA A 37 -0.61 0.40 22.47
N ASN A 38 0.12 -0.59 21.93
CA ASN A 38 0.44 -0.63 20.51
C ASN A 38 -0.80 -0.88 19.63
N ASP A 39 -1.74 -1.71 20.08
CA ASP A 39 -3.03 -1.88 19.42
C ASP A 39 -3.83 -0.57 19.38
N ALA A 40 -3.88 0.17 20.51
CA ALA A 40 -4.55 1.46 20.59
C ALA A 40 -3.92 2.48 19.63
N PHE A 41 -2.58 2.53 19.55
CA PHE A 41 -1.86 3.39 18.61
C PHE A 41 -2.09 3.00 17.15
N ASN A 42 -2.04 1.70 16.82
CA ASN A 42 -2.30 1.22 15.46
C ASN A 42 -3.73 1.58 15.01
N LEU A 43 -4.71 1.45 15.89
CA LEU A 43 -6.09 1.88 15.64
C LEU A 43 -6.18 3.41 15.47
N ALA A 44 -5.54 4.17 16.35
CA ALA A 44 -5.52 5.62 16.32
C ALA A 44 -4.90 6.17 15.02
N PHE A 45 -3.86 5.51 14.52
CA PHE A 45 -3.19 5.90 13.29
C PHE A 45 -3.90 5.41 12.02
N LEU A 46 -4.77 4.40 12.15
CA LEU A 46 -5.54 3.85 11.02
C LEU A 46 -6.45 4.91 10.38
N LEU A 47 -7.21 5.65 11.20
CA LEU A 47 -8.19 6.63 10.70
C LEU A 47 -7.55 7.75 9.86
N PRO A 48 -6.53 8.49 10.34
CA PRO A 48 -5.86 9.47 9.50
C PRO A 48 -5.21 8.86 8.26
N ASN A 49 -4.73 7.62 8.31
CA ASN A 49 -4.18 6.92 7.15
C ASN A 49 -5.24 6.57 6.10
N ILE A 50 -6.46 6.22 6.51
CA ILE A 50 -7.59 6.00 5.59
C ILE A 50 -7.84 7.28 4.76
N PHE A 51 -7.95 8.41 5.42
CA PHE A 51 -8.16 9.69 4.76
C PHE A 51 -6.96 10.13 3.92
N ARG A 52 -5.73 9.89 4.40
CA ARG A 52 -4.51 10.13 3.63
C ARG A 52 -4.53 9.36 2.30
N ARG A 53 -4.92 8.10 2.31
CA ARG A 53 -5.02 7.28 1.09
C ARG A 53 -6.13 7.77 0.16
N LEU A 54 -7.27 8.20 0.69
CA LEU A 54 -8.36 8.76 -0.10
C LEU A 54 -7.96 10.07 -0.79
N PHE A 55 -7.31 10.97 -0.07
CA PHE A 55 -6.99 12.31 -0.58
C PHE A 55 -5.60 12.42 -1.21
N ALA A 56 -4.57 11.76 -0.67
CA ALA A 56 -3.19 11.95 -1.09
C ALA A 56 -2.70 10.92 -2.14
N GLU A 57 -3.21 9.70 -2.16
CA GLU A 57 -2.62 8.60 -2.94
C GLU A 57 -3.28 8.34 -4.30
N GLY A 58 -3.98 9.27 -4.89
CA GLY A 58 -4.41 9.03 -6.26
C GLY A 58 -5.57 9.87 -6.76
N ALA A 59 -6.72 9.87 -6.11
CA ALA A 59 -7.91 10.56 -6.63
C ALA A 59 -7.69 12.07 -6.77
N PHE A 60 -7.14 12.71 -5.74
CA PHE A 60 -6.86 14.15 -5.78
C PHE A 60 -5.80 14.50 -6.84
N SER A 61 -4.66 13.81 -6.81
CA SER A 61 -3.56 14.07 -7.76
C SER A 61 -3.98 13.80 -9.21
N ALA A 62 -4.78 12.75 -9.46
CA ALA A 62 -5.27 12.42 -10.79
C ALA A 62 -6.19 13.51 -11.37
N GLY A 63 -6.95 14.21 -10.54
CA GLY A 63 -7.77 15.36 -10.96
C GLY A 63 -7.00 16.67 -10.99
N PHE A 64 -6.23 16.96 -9.93
CA PHE A 64 -5.57 18.25 -9.75
C PHE A 64 -4.43 18.51 -10.74
N VAL A 65 -3.52 17.52 -10.92
CA VAL A 65 -2.32 17.70 -11.77
C VAL A 65 -2.65 18.07 -13.21
N PRO A 66 -3.59 17.39 -13.92
CA PRO A 66 -3.96 17.78 -15.29
C PRO A 66 -4.60 19.17 -15.37
N LEU A 67 -5.44 19.53 -14.38
CA LEU A 67 -6.08 20.84 -14.35
C LEU A 67 -5.06 21.95 -14.13
N PHE A 68 -4.14 21.76 -13.18
CA PHE A 68 -3.05 22.69 -12.92
C PHE A 68 -2.15 22.86 -14.15
N ALA A 69 -1.73 21.75 -14.79
CA ALA A 69 -0.89 21.78 -15.97
C ALA A 69 -1.55 22.52 -17.15
N ARG A 70 -2.86 22.31 -17.36
CA ARG A 70 -3.64 23.03 -18.38
C ARG A 70 -3.65 24.53 -18.12
N ARG A 71 -3.87 24.94 -16.86
CA ARG A 71 -3.85 26.36 -16.48
C ARG A 71 -2.47 26.97 -16.64
N LEU A 72 -1.43 26.23 -16.25
CA LEU A 72 -0.04 26.68 -16.40
C LEU A 72 0.33 26.89 -17.88
N GLN A 73 -0.18 26.05 -18.79
CA GLN A 73 0.07 26.18 -20.23
C GLN A 73 -0.75 27.32 -20.87
N ALA A 74 -2.00 27.51 -20.45
CA ALA A 74 -2.90 28.48 -21.06
C ALA A 74 -2.71 29.93 -20.54
N GLY A 75 -2.55 30.09 -19.23
CA GLY A 75 -2.48 31.41 -18.55
C GLY A 75 -1.20 31.64 -17.74
N GLY A 76 -0.21 30.74 -17.87
CA GLY A 76 1.06 30.88 -17.18
C GLY A 76 0.98 30.65 -15.67
N THR A 77 2.01 31.12 -14.98
CA THR A 77 2.17 30.90 -13.53
C THR A 77 1.09 31.59 -12.71
N GLU A 78 0.56 32.73 -13.18
CA GLU A 78 -0.45 33.49 -12.45
C GLU A 78 -1.80 32.78 -12.42
N ASP A 79 -2.26 32.23 -13.55
CA ASP A 79 -3.52 31.48 -13.61
C ASP A 79 -3.43 30.16 -12.81
N ALA A 80 -2.30 29.44 -12.92
CA ALA A 80 -2.03 28.25 -12.13
C ALA A 80 -1.99 28.53 -10.63
N GLN A 81 -1.41 29.68 -10.22
CA GLN A 81 -1.39 30.12 -8.82
C GLN A 81 -2.78 30.51 -8.31
N ALA A 82 -3.56 31.25 -9.14
CA ALA A 82 -4.94 31.62 -8.81
C ALA A 82 -5.79 30.35 -8.59
N PHE A 83 -5.74 29.40 -9.54
CA PHE A 83 -6.42 28.11 -9.43
C PHE A 83 -6.07 27.38 -8.14
N SER A 84 -4.77 27.22 -7.83
CA SER A 84 -4.33 26.52 -6.62
C SER A 84 -4.76 27.23 -5.34
N SER A 85 -4.80 28.57 -5.37
CA SER A 85 -5.28 29.38 -4.23
C SER A 85 -6.80 29.26 -4.03
N GLU A 86 -7.57 29.16 -5.09
CA GLU A 86 -9.01 28.87 -5.02
C GLU A 86 -9.28 27.50 -4.41
N ILE A 87 -8.56 26.47 -4.88
CA ILE A 87 -8.67 25.11 -4.32
C ILE A 87 -8.27 25.10 -2.84
N LEU A 88 -7.15 25.72 -2.46
CA LEU A 88 -6.71 25.82 -1.08
C LEU A 88 -7.76 26.50 -0.20
N SER A 89 -8.40 27.57 -0.71
CA SER A 89 -9.39 28.37 0.01
C SER A 89 -10.68 27.60 0.34
N VAL A 90 -11.03 26.58 -0.46
CA VAL A 90 -12.15 25.67 -0.19
C VAL A 90 -11.69 24.45 0.60
N PHE A 91 -10.54 23.90 0.24
CA PHE A 91 -10.03 22.63 0.78
C PHE A 91 -9.66 22.75 2.25
N MET A 92 -8.94 23.83 2.63
CA MET A 92 -8.49 24.04 4.02
C MET A 92 -9.66 24.14 5.02
N PRO A 93 -10.67 25.00 4.84
CA PRO A 93 -11.79 25.07 5.79
C PRO A 93 -12.65 23.80 5.75
N THR A 94 -12.78 23.11 4.62
CA THR A 94 -13.48 21.82 4.54
C THR A 94 -12.75 20.76 5.38
N LEU A 95 -11.43 20.66 5.24
CA LEU A 95 -10.62 19.72 6.04
C LEU A 95 -10.66 20.07 7.54
N LEU A 96 -10.62 21.36 7.87
CA LEU A 96 -10.73 21.81 9.26
C LEU A 96 -12.09 21.42 9.84
N LEU A 97 -13.19 21.66 9.10
CA LEU A 97 -14.52 21.25 9.51
C LEU A 97 -14.62 19.74 9.71
N VAL A 98 -14.11 18.95 8.76
CA VAL A 98 -14.07 17.48 8.88
C VAL A 98 -13.27 17.08 10.11
N THR A 99 -12.11 17.68 10.34
CA THR A 99 -11.28 17.39 11.52
C THR A 99 -12.06 17.67 12.80
N ILE A 100 -12.70 18.84 12.94
CA ILE A 100 -13.48 19.21 14.13
C ILE A 100 -14.65 18.24 14.36
N VAL A 101 -15.40 17.91 13.30
CA VAL A 101 -16.54 16.97 13.40
C VAL A 101 -16.06 15.60 13.87
N PHE A 102 -14.97 15.10 13.32
CA PHE A 102 -14.42 13.80 13.72
C PHE A 102 -13.84 13.83 15.14
N GLU A 103 -13.19 14.93 15.55
CA GLU A 103 -12.69 15.10 16.93
C GLU A 103 -13.83 15.00 17.97
N ILE A 104 -14.96 15.64 17.67
CA ILE A 104 -16.15 15.59 18.53
C ILE A 104 -16.78 14.19 18.51
N ALA A 105 -16.88 13.59 17.33
CA ALA A 105 -17.51 12.28 17.14
C ALA A 105 -16.60 11.09 17.51
N MET A 106 -15.31 11.33 17.78
CA MET A 106 -14.30 10.29 17.96
C MET A 106 -14.67 9.20 18.97
N PRO A 107 -15.19 9.50 20.16
CA PRO A 107 -15.58 8.47 21.12
C PRO A 107 -16.64 7.52 20.54
N GLY A 108 -17.66 8.08 19.86
CA GLY A 108 -18.71 7.29 19.20
C GLY A 108 -18.19 6.46 18.03
N ILE A 109 -17.28 7.01 17.23
CA ILE A 109 -16.66 6.29 16.09
C ILE A 109 -15.86 5.09 16.61
N LEU A 110 -15.01 5.28 17.61
CA LEU A 110 -14.20 4.20 18.17
C LEU A 110 -15.02 3.17 18.92
N LEU A 111 -16.12 3.57 19.54
CA LEU A 111 -17.08 2.65 20.12
C LEU A 111 -17.67 1.70 19.08
N VAL A 112 -17.96 2.19 17.88
CA VAL A 112 -18.46 1.35 16.78
C VAL A 112 -17.35 0.49 16.18
N VAL A 113 -16.15 1.06 15.96
CA VAL A 113 -15.04 0.37 15.27
C VAL A 113 -14.30 -0.61 16.19
N ALA A 114 -14.17 -0.30 17.47
CA ALA A 114 -13.39 -1.09 18.44
C ALA A 114 -14.05 -1.14 19.82
N GLY A 115 -15.37 -1.29 19.86
CA GLY A 115 -16.14 -1.28 21.12
C GLY A 115 -15.67 -2.33 22.13
N GLU A 116 -15.16 -3.47 21.68
CA GLU A 116 -14.60 -4.51 22.54
C GLU A 116 -13.37 -4.05 23.37
N TYR A 117 -12.75 -2.94 22.99
CA TYR A 117 -11.69 -2.34 23.82
C TYR A 117 -12.18 -1.85 25.18
N GLN A 118 -13.51 -1.67 25.36
CA GLN A 118 -14.11 -1.39 26.69
C GLN A 118 -13.91 -2.53 27.68
N GLN A 119 -13.74 -3.77 27.23
CA GLN A 119 -13.52 -4.91 28.13
C GLN A 119 -12.14 -4.85 28.83
N VAL A 120 -11.23 -4.03 28.32
CA VAL A 120 -9.91 -3.81 28.91
C VAL A 120 -9.88 -2.41 29.54
N PRO A 121 -9.71 -2.28 30.84
CA PRO A 121 -9.72 -1.00 31.52
C PRO A 121 -8.77 0.02 30.89
N GLY A 122 -9.28 1.18 30.51
CA GLY A 122 -8.50 2.29 29.94
C GLY A 122 -8.07 2.14 28.48
N LYS A 123 -8.25 0.99 27.84
CA LYS A 123 -7.78 0.76 26.45
C LYS A 123 -8.58 1.60 25.44
N LEU A 124 -9.91 1.68 25.60
CA LEU A 124 -10.74 2.49 24.70
C LEU A 124 -10.46 3.99 24.91
N ASP A 125 -10.34 4.43 26.16
CA ASP A 125 -10.05 5.83 26.48
C ASP A 125 -8.69 6.26 25.91
N LEU A 126 -7.67 5.39 26.03
CA LEU A 126 -6.36 5.60 25.41
C LEU A 126 -6.48 5.68 23.89
N ALA A 127 -7.23 4.78 23.25
CA ALA A 127 -7.43 4.81 21.81
C ALA A 127 -8.12 6.10 21.35
N VAL A 128 -9.11 6.60 22.10
CA VAL A 128 -9.78 7.89 21.83
C VAL A 128 -8.80 9.04 21.98
N GLU A 129 -8.04 9.08 23.08
CA GLU A 129 -7.01 10.09 23.33
C GLU A 129 -5.99 10.15 22.19
N LEU A 130 -5.38 9.01 21.85
CA LEU A 130 -4.37 8.91 20.80
C LEU A 130 -4.94 9.29 19.42
N THR A 131 -6.19 8.90 19.15
CA THR A 131 -6.83 9.22 17.86
C THR A 131 -7.05 10.72 17.75
N ARG A 132 -7.50 11.39 18.80
CA ARG A 132 -7.64 12.85 18.84
C ARG A 132 -6.29 13.56 18.60
N TRP A 133 -5.19 13.03 19.10
CA TRP A 133 -3.87 13.63 18.87
C TRP A 133 -3.34 13.34 17.44
N THR A 134 -3.68 12.20 16.87
CA THR A 134 -3.22 11.84 15.52
C THR A 134 -4.13 12.37 14.41
N PHE A 135 -5.43 12.58 14.66
CA PHE A 135 -6.39 12.92 13.63
C PHE A 135 -6.14 14.28 12.94
N PRO A 136 -5.66 15.34 13.62
CA PRO A 136 -5.29 16.60 12.98
C PRO A 136 -4.18 16.47 11.92
N TYR A 137 -3.41 15.37 11.92
CA TYR A 137 -2.50 15.02 10.83
C TYR A 137 -3.21 14.97 9.47
N LEU A 138 -4.50 14.64 9.44
CA LEU A 138 -5.31 14.66 8.22
C LEU A 138 -5.24 16.02 7.49
N LEU A 139 -5.35 17.12 8.22
CA LEU A 139 -5.28 18.46 7.65
C LEU A 139 -3.93 18.66 6.93
N PHE A 140 -2.84 18.38 7.63
CA PHE A 140 -1.49 18.59 7.09
C PHE A 140 -1.20 17.70 5.90
N ILE A 141 -1.51 16.41 5.97
CA ILE A 141 -1.19 15.47 4.89
C ILE A 141 -2.05 15.73 3.62
N SER A 142 -3.29 16.20 3.79
CA SER A 142 -4.14 16.59 2.67
C SER A 142 -3.62 17.87 1.99
N LEU A 143 -3.12 18.83 2.77
CA LEU A 143 -2.43 20.00 2.23
C LEU A 143 -1.11 19.63 1.55
N VAL A 144 -0.36 18.69 2.10
CA VAL A 144 0.84 18.11 1.45
C VAL A 144 0.49 17.51 0.09
N ALA A 145 -0.67 16.85 -0.04
CA ALA A 145 -1.12 16.30 -1.33
C ALA A 145 -1.35 17.41 -2.38
N LEU A 146 -1.99 18.51 -1.99
CA LEU A 146 -2.17 19.69 -2.85
C LEU A 146 -0.80 20.26 -3.28
N LEU A 147 0.09 20.51 -2.33
CA LEU A 147 1.41 21.08 -2.59
C LEU A 147 2.28 20.14 -3.44
N SER A 148 2.19 18.84 -3.20
CA SER A 148 2.86 17.82 -4.01
C SER A 148 2.31 17.79 -5.43
N GLY A 149 1.01 17.99 -5.62
CA GLY A 149 0.38 18.13 -6.94
C GLY A 149 0.96 19.34 -7.72
N VAL A 150 1.14 20.49 -7.05
CA VAL A 150 1.79 21.67 -7.63
C VAL A 150 3.25 21.35 -8.00
N LEU A 151 4.03 20.79 -7.07
CA LEU A 151 5.44 20.45 -7.30
C LEU A 151 5.63 19.44 -8.44
N ASN A 152 4.80 18.41 -8.50
CA ASN A 152 4.82 17.39 -9.55
C ASN A 152 4.51 18.00 -10.92
N SER A 153 3.54 18.91 -11.00
CA SER A 153 3.20 19.63 -12.23
C SER A 153 4.34 20.54 -12.71
N LEU A 154 5.18 21.02 -11.78
CA LEU A 154 6.40 21.80 -12.07
C LEU A 154 7.64 20.93 -12.24
N THR A 155 7.49 19.60 -12.37
CA THR A 155 8.59 18.62 -12.50
C THR A 155 9.57 18.59 -11.31
N ARG A 156 9.13 19.03 -10.12
CA ARG A 156 9.92 19.03 -8.87
C ARG A 156 9.52 17.86 -7.96
N PHE A 157 9.75 16.64 -8.41
CA PHE A 157 9.27 15.41 -7.75
C PHE A 157 9.99 15.05 -6.44
N ALA A 158 11.26 15.48 -6.27
CA ALA A 158 12.12 15.04 -5.17
C ALA A 158 11.53 15.36 -3.78
N VAL A 159 10.99 16.57 -3.62
CA VAL A 159 10.43 17.02 -2.34
C VAL A 159 9.19 16.21 -1.96
N ALA A 160 8.27 16.02 -2.92
CA ALA A 160 7.07 15.22 -2.72
C ALA A 160 7.41 13.75 -2.37
N ALA A 161 8.45 13.18 -3.02
CA ALA A 161 8.91 11.82 -2.76
C ALA A 161 9.61 11.67 -1.40
N PHE A 162 10.26 12.74 -0.89
CA PHE A 162 10.95 12.73 0.40
C PHE A 162 10.02 13.01 1.59
N ALA A 163 8.94 13.77 1.39
CA ALA A 163 8.05 14.19 2.47
C ALA A 163 7.61 13.04 3.41
N PRO A 164 7.23 11.83 2.93
CA PRO A 164 6.87 10.73 3.82
C PRO A 164 7.99 10.25 4.75
N ALA A 165 9.27 10.50 4.42
CA ALA A 165 10.40 10.16 5.28
C ALA A 165 10.39 10.94 6.59
N LEU A 166 9.92 12.21 6.57
CA LEU A 166 9.84 13.05 7.77
C LEU A 166 8.90 12.49 8.84
N LEU A 167 7.78 11.88 8.41
CA LEU A 167 6.88 11.22 9.35
C LEU A 167 7.56 10.03 10.02
N ASN A 168 8.29 9.22 9.25
CA ASN A 168 9.01 8.08 9.83
C ASN A 168 10.12 8.53 10.78
N VAL A 169 10.86 9.60 10.43
CA VAL A 169 11.86 10.19 11.34
C VAL A 169 11.19 10.70 12.63
N ALA A 170 10.10 11.45 12.53
CA ALA A 170 9.39 11.94 13.71
C ALA A 170 8.93 10.80 14.62
N LEU A 171 8.37 9.73 14.06
CA LEU A 171 7.94 8.56 14.82
C LEU A 171 9.11 7.80 15.45
N ILE A 172 10.26 7.67 14.76
CA ILE A 172 11.47 7.07 15.34
C ILE A 172 11.96 7.93 16.52
N VAL A 173 12.00 9.25 16.36
CA VAL A 173 12.37 10.16 17.45
C VAL A 173 11.40 10.01 18.63
N GLY A 174 10.09 9.98 18.36
CA GLY A 174 9.08 9.76 19.40
C GLY A 174 9.30 8.46 20.17
N LEU A 175 9.62 7.36 19.48
CA LEU A 175 9.93 6.08 20.11
C LEU A 175 11.22 6.10 20.96
N LEU A 176 12.24 6.86 20.56
CA LEU A 176 13.54 6.89 21.23
C LEU A 176 13.60 7.86 22.43
N VAL A 177 12.78 8.92 22.39
CA VAL A 177 12.77 9.97 23.44
C VAL A 177 11.73 9.68 24.52
N ALA A 178 10.77 8.80 24.24
CA ALA A 178 9.71 8.44 25.19
C ALA A 178 10.28 7.77 26.44
N PRO A 179 9.66 8.00 27.62
CA PRO A 179 9.96 7.23 28.83
C PRO A 179 9.73 5.73 28.60
N PRO A 180 10.32 4.84 29.42
CA PRO A 180 10.19 3.38 29.30
C PRO A 180 8.82 2.87 29.81
N ASP A 181 7.75 3.57 29.47
CA ASP A 181 6.36 3.19 29.70
C ASP A 181 5.62 3.11 28.37
N LYS A 182 4.89 2.03 28.14
CA LYS A 182 4.24 1.76 26.84
C LYS A 182 3.13 2.77 26.53
N VAL A 183 2.38 3.22 27.53
CA VAL A 183 1.29 4.20 27.36
C VAL A 183 1.88 5.57 27.04
N GLU A 184 2.91 5.98 27.78
CA GLU A 184 3.61 7.22 27.47
C GLU A 184 4.29 7.16 26.10
N THR A 185 4.91 6.04 25.76
CA THR A 185 5.54 5.87 24.44
C THR A 185 4.54 6.10 23.30
N VAL A 186 3.34 5.52 23.37
CA VAL A 186 2.33 5.73 22.31
C VAL A 186 1.78 7.14 22.28
N ARG A 187 1.75 7.85 23.42
CA ARG A 187 1.44 9.29 23.49
C ARG A 187 2.49 10.12 22.75
N TYR A 188 3.78 9.88 23.01
CA TYR A 188 4.87 10.52 22.28
C TYR A 188 4.80 10.23 20.78
N MET A 189 4.46 9.00 20.39
CA MET A 189 4.25 8.65 18.98
C MET A 189 3.06 9.40 18.36
N ALA A 190 1.96 9.56 19.09
CA ALA A 190 0.80 10.31 18.60
C ALA A 190 1.14 11.80 18.36
N ILE A 191 1.89 12.41 19.27
CA ILE A 191 2.43 13.76 19.09
C ILE A 191 3.39 13.79 17.89
N ALA A 192 4.25 12.79 17.75
CA ALA A 192 5.19 12.68 16.62
C ALA A 192 4.48 12.56 15.27
N VAL A 193 3.30 11.93 15.18
CA VAL A 193 2.47 11.92 13.99
C VAL A 193 2.08 13.34 13.59
N LEU A 194 1.60 14.14 14.53
CA LEU A 194 1.21 15.53 14.28
C LEU A 194 2.42 16.38 13.86
N LEU A 195 3.53 16.30 14.60
CA LEU A 195 4.75 17.04 14.30
C LEU A 195 5.34 16.61 12.94
N GLY A 196 5.30 15.32 12.62
CA GLY A 196 5.69 14.80 11.30
C GLY A 196 4.84 15.39 10.18
N GLY A 197 3.52 15.51 10.38
CA GLY A 197 2.60 16.16 9.45
C GLY A 197 2.92 17.64 9.23
N ILE A 198 3.17 18.37 10.31
CA ILE A 198 3.58 19.78 10.26
C ILE A 198 4.90 19.93 9.49
N ALA A 199 5.89 19.06 9.76
CA ALA A 199 7.19 19.08 9.08
C ALA A 199 7.05 18.79 7.58
N GLN A 200 6.23 17.81 7.20
CA GLN A 200 5.92 17.50 5.79
C GLN A 200 5.27 18.71 5.10
N PHE A 201 4.30 19.32 5.74
CA PHE A 201 3.62 20.50 5.21
C PHE A 201 4.59 21.67 5.05
N ALA A 202 5.39 21.97 6.07
CA ALA A 202 6.38 23.05 6.03
C ALA A 202 7.41 22.84 4.89
N LEU A 203 7.93 21.61 4.74
CA LEU A 203 8.84 21.26 3.65
C LEU A 203 8.22 21.54 2.28
N CYS A 204 7.00 21.02 2.03
CA CYS A 204 6.32 21.20 0.75
C CYS A 204 5.92 22.66 0.51
N TRP A 205 5.49 23.37 1.54
CA TRP A 205 5.14 24.79 1.47
C TRP A 205 6.33 25.67 1.07
N VAL A 206 7.47 25.48 1.72
CA VAL A 206 8.71 26.18 1.39
C VAL A 206 9.13 25.86 -0.04
N ALA A 207 9.07 24.60 -0.46
CA ALA A 207 9.43 24.19 -1.82
C ALA A 207 8.51 24.81 -2.90
N VAL A 208 7.20 24.91 -2.65
CA VAL A 208 6.24 25.55 -3.55
C VAL A 208 6.55 27.05 -3.67
N ARG A 209 6.85 27.71 -2.55
CA ARG A 209 7.28 29.12 -2.55
C ARG A 209 8.58 29.34 -3.33
N HIS A 210 9.58 28.49 -3.15
CA HIS A 210 10.82 28.51 -3.93
C HIS A 210 10.64 28.16 -5.42
N ALA A 211 9.50 27.51 -5.75
CA ALA A 211 9.11 27.28 -7.13
C ALA A 211 8.44 28.50 -7.80
N GLY A 212 8.26 29.60 -7.05
CA GLY A 212 7.65 30.83 -7.56
C GLY A 212 6.12 30.89 -7.41
N ILE A 213 5.48 29.84 -6.83
CA ILE A 213 4.04 29.80 -6.60
C ILE A 213 3.73 30.33 -5.18
N ARG A 214 2.96 31.42 -5.12
CA ARG A 214 2.56 32.05 -3.85
C ARG A 214 1.09 31.81 -3.61
N LEU A 215 0.76 30.72 -2.92
CA LEU A 215 -0.61 30.39 -2.57
C LEU A 215 -1.15 31.41 -1.56
N ARG A 216 -2.38 31.85 -1.79
CA ARG A 216 -3.09 32.80 -0.93
C ARG A 216 -4.39 32.16 -0.46
N LEU A 217 -4.68 32.31 0.83
CA LEU A 217 -5.97 31.91 1.37
C LEU A 217 -6.96 33.04 1.14
N GLY A 218 -8.00 32.76 0.33
CA GLY A 218 -9.10 33.67 0.07
C GLY A 218 -10.39 33.23 0.77
N ARG A 219 -11.50 33.87 0.41
CA ARG A 219 -12.83 33.41 0.86
C ARG A 219 -13.19 32.12 0.13
N PRO A 220 -13.70 31.09 0.82
CA PRO A 220 -14.16 29.87 0.17
C PRO A 220 -15.31 30.16 -0.79
N ARG A 221 -15.13 29.84 -2.05
CA ARG A 221 -16.14 30.02 -3.11
C ARG A 221 -16.18 28.79 -4.00
N MET A 222 -17.38 28.35 -4.34
CA MET A 222 -17.56 27.26 -5.29
C MET A 222 -17.44 27.81 -6.74
N THR A 223 -16.20 28.04 -7.16
CA THR A 223 -15.90 28.50 -8.53
C THR A 223 -16.06 27.35 -9.54
N PRO A 224 -16.21 27.67 -10.85
CA PRO A 224 -16.22 26.62 -11.89
C PRO A 224 -15.01 25.69 -11.82
N ALA A 225 -13.84 26.22 -11.48
CA ALA A 225 -12.60 25.45 -11.33
C ALA A 225 -12.65 24.47 -10.17
N VAL A 226 -13.17 24.90 -9.01
CA VAL A 226 -13.38 24.02 -7.84
C VAL A 226 -14.39 22.93 -8.17
N ARG A 227 -15.50 23.28 -8.84
CA ARG A 227 -16.54 22.32 -9.24
C ARG A 227 -15.97 21.28 -10.23
N GLU A 228 -15.19 21.73 -11.22
CA GLU A 228 -14.53 20.84 -12.19
C GLU A 228 -13.65 19.81 -11.47
N LEU A 229 -12.82 20.26 -10.51
CA LEU A 229 -11.97 19.37 -9.72
C LEU A 229 -12.79 18.35 -8.92
N ILE A 230 -13.84 18.79 -8.20
CA ILE A 230 -14.69 17.90 -7.40
C ILE A 230 -15.33 16.82 -8.28
N VAL A 231 -15.89 17.19 -9.43
CA VAL A 231 -16.51 16.25 -10.37
C VAL A 231 -15.49 15.22 -10.87
N LEU A 232 -14.23 15.62 -11.06
CA LEU A 232 -13.17 14.72 -11.53
C LEU A 232 -12.72 13.75 -10.44
N ILE A 233 -12.58 14.21 -9.19
CA ILE A 233 -12.03 13.38 -8.11
C ILE A 233 -13.07 12.49 -7.43
N LEU A 234 -14.35 12.87 -7.42
CA LEU A 234 -15.39 12.18 -6.68
C LEU A 234 -15.55 10.69 -7.07
N PRO A 235 -15.62 10.32 -8.35
CA PRO A 235 -15.73 8.91 -8.75
C PRO A 235 -14.52 8.08 -8.32
N ALA A 236 -13.31 8.63 -8.44
CA ALA A 236 -12.09 7.96 -8.02
C ALA A 236 -12.01 7.78 -6.50
N THR A 237 -12.46 8.78 -5.74
CA THR A 237 -12.55 8.71 -4.28
C THR A 237 -13.54 7.65 -3.82
N VAL A 238 -14.72 7.56 -4.46
CA VAL A 238 -15.72 6.53 -4.16
C VAL A 238 -15.17 5.13 -4.45
N ALA A 239 -14.49 4.95 -5.59
CA ALA A 239 -13.89 3.67 -5.94
C ALA A 239 -12.78 3.24 -4.95
N ALA A 240 -11.94 4.18 -4.50
CA ALA A 240 -10.94 3.94 -3.46
C ALA A 240 -11.55 3.68 -2.08
N GLY A 241 -12.75 4.21 -1.82
CA GLY A 241 -13.46 4.08 -0.55
C GLY A 241 -13.77 2.64 -0.15
N VAL A 242 -14.04 1.75 -1.11
CA VAL A 242 -14.34 0.33 -0.85
C VAL A 242 -13.20 -0.35 -0.07
N TYR A 243 -11.96 -0.11 -0.50
CA TYR A 243 -10.80 -0.63 0.21
C TYR A 243 -10.67 -0.04 1.62
N GLN A 244 -10.97 1.24 1.80
CA GLN A 244 -10.89 1.88 3.11
C GLN A 244 -11.96 1.35 4.08
N ILE A 245 -13.15 1.04 3.58
CA ILE A 245 -14.20 0.38 4.37
C ILE A 245 -13.73 -1.00 4.83
N SER A 246 -13.04 -1.77 3.99
CA SER A 246 -12.49 -3.07 4.40
C SER A 246 -11.50 -2.96 5.55
N GLN A 247 -10.71 -1.88 5.63
CA GLN A 247 -9.78 -1.64 6.72
C GLN A 247 -10.49 -1.34 8.05
N LEU A 248 -11.65 -0.69 8.01
CA LEU A 248 -12.48 -0.47 9.21
C LEU A 248 -13.05 -1.79 9.73
N PHE A 249 -13.56 -2.67 8.84
CA PHE A 249 -13.99 -4.01 9.24
C PHE A 249 -12.84 -4.85 9.80
N TYR A 250 -11.64 -4.70 9.23
CA TYR A 250 -10.44 -5.38 9.73
C TYR A 250 -10.11 -4.93 11.16
N ALA A 251 -10.18 -3.62 11.45
CA ALA A 251 -10.01 -3.09 12.81
C ALA A 251 -11.13 -3.57 13.75
N TYR A 252 -12.38 -3.56 13.29
CA TYR A 252 -13.53 -4.05 14.04
C TYR A 252 -13.38 -5.49 14.49
N PHE A 253 -13.00 -6.37 13.57
CA PHE A 253 -12.81 -7.79 13.90
C PHE A 253 -11.56 -8.02 14.75
N SER A 254 -10.46 -7.30 14.48
CA SER A 254 -9.25 -7.46 15.28
C SER A 254 -9.43 -7.01 16.74
N SER A 255 -10.29 -6.03 16.99
CA SER A 255 -10.58 -5.59 18.36
C SER A 255 -11.19 -6.67 19.25
N ARG A 256 -11.78 -7.71 18.65
CA ARG A 256 -12.42 -8.86 19.31
C ARG A 256 -11.46 -10.03 19.57
N LEU A 257 -10.21 -9.93 19.16
CA LEU A 257 -9.29 -11.06 19.13
C LEU A 257 -8.21 -11.03 20.24
N GLY A 258 -8.36 -10.19 21.21
CA GLY A 258 -7.43 -10.11 22.35
C GLY A 258 -6.25 -9.18 22.13
N GLU A 259 -5.30 -9.24 23.06
CA GLU A 259 -4.15 -8.35 23.09
C GLU A 259 -3.20 -8.60 21.93
N GLY A 260 -2.70 -7.53 21.34
CA GLY A 260 -1.72 -7.57 20.25
C GLY A 260 -2.27 -8.03 18.90
N ALA A 261 -3.58 -8.32 18.79
CA ALA A 261 -4.15 -8.85 17.57
C ALA A 261 -4.00 -7.87 16.40
N LEU A 262 -4.36 -6.60 16.57
CA LEU A 262 -4.23 -5.59 15.53
C LEU A 262 -2.76 -5.34 15.16
N THR A 263 -1.89 -5.37 16.14
CA THR A 263 -0.44 -5.22 15.97
C THR A 263 0.17 -6.35 15.14
N ASN A 264 -0.13 -7.60 15.50
CA ASN A 264 0.38 -8.79 14.79
C ASN A 264 -0.11 -8.81 13.33
N LEU A 265 -1.39 -8.51 13.12
CA LEU A 265 -2.00 -8.40 11.79
C LEU A 265 -1.34 -7.28 10.98
N SER A 266 -1.07 -6.12 11.58
CA SER A 266 -0.44 -4.97 10.92
C SER A 266 0.99 -5.27 10.47
N TYR A 267 1.79 -5.96 11.29
CA TYR A 267 3.15 -6.34 10.92
C TYR A 267 3.18 -7.40 9.81
N ALA A 268 2.28 -8.37 9.84
CA ALA A 268 2.15 -9.34 8.76
C ALA A 268 1.72 -8.68 7.44
N ASP A 269 0.71 -7.81 7.48
CA ASP A 269 0.23 -7.10 6.28
C ASP A 269 1.30 -6.17 5.70
N ARG A 270 2.14 -5.55 6.53
CA ARG A 270 3.25 -4.71 6.07
C ARG A 270 4.19 -5.46 5.13
N LEU A 271 4.54 -6.69 5.45
CA LEU A 271 5.40 -7.53 4.61
C LEU A 271 4.67 -8.03 3.36
N ASN A 272 3.40 -8.40 3.49
CA ASN A 272 2.56 -8.79 2.35
C ASN A 272 2.41 -7.65 1.32
N GLN A 273 2.31 -6.40 1.78
CA GLN A 273 2.17 -5.25 0.91
C GLN A 273 3.44 -4.89 0.11
N LEU A 274 4.63 -5.37 0.49
CA LEU A 274 5.87 -5.06 -0.23
C LEU A 274 5.85 -5.57 -1.68
N PRO A 275 5.72 -6.88 -1.93
CA PRO A 275 5.65 -7.38 -3.30
C PRO A 275 4.42 -6.84 -4.03
N LEU A 276 3.27 -6.74 -3.34
CA LEU A 276 2.03 -6.21 -3.90
C LEU A 276 2.19 -4.78 -4.44
N SER A 277 2.88 -3.92 -3.70
CA SER A 277 3.08 -2.52 -4.10
C SER A 277 4.09 -2.38 -5.24
N ILE A 278 5.14 -3.20 -5.26
CA ILE A 278 6.17 -3.14 -6.30
C ILE A 278 5.63 -3.72 -7.60
N ILE A 279 5.11 -4.95 -7.56
CA ILE A 279 4.68 -5.69 -8.74
C ILE A 279 3.33 -5.17 -9.25
N GLY A 280 2.32 -5.16 -8.36
CA GLY A 280 0.94 -4.88 -8.74
C GLY A 280 0.72 -3.43 -9.19
N THR A 281 1.41 -2.46 -8.57
CA THR A 281 1.24 -1.05 -8.96
C THR A 281 1.96 -0.75 -10.27
N ALA A 282 3.20 -1.25 -10.44
CA ALA A 282 3.95 -1.04 -11.68
C ALA A 282 3.21 -1.61 -12.90
N LEU A 283 2.70 -2.84 -12.79
CA LEU A 283 1.96 -3.50 -13.85
C LEU A 283 0.62 -2.83 -14.13
N GLY A 284 -0.16 -2.51 -13.09
CA GLY A 284 -1.46 -1.86 -13.23
C GLY A 284 -1.38 -0.52 -13.97
N ILE A 285 -0.33 0.28 -13.72
CA ILE A 285 -0.10 1.55 -14.42
C ILE A 285 0.36 1.33 -15.85
N ALA A 286 1.26 0.36 -16.10
CA ALA A 286 1.82 0.13 -17.43
C ALA A 286 0.81 -0.48 -18.41
N ILE A 287 -0.14 -1.30 -17.92
CA ILE A 287 -1.09 -2.04 -18.75
C ILE A 287 -2.22 -1.15 -19.28
N LEU A 288 -2.74 -0.23 -18.47
CA LEU A 288 -3.92 0.55 -18.81
C LEU A 288 -3.79 1.34 -20.13
N PRO A 289 -2.70 2.08 -20.39
CA PRO A 289 -2.55 2.78 -21.66
C PRO A 289 -2.51 1.84 -22.87
N SER A 290 -1.80 0.70 -22.75
CA SER A 290 -1.66 -0.27 -23.84
C SER A 290 -2.99 -0.93 -24.20
N ILE A 291 -3.77 -1.37 -23.18
CA ILE A 291 -5.11 -1.92 -23.41
C ILE A 291 -6.04 -0.85 -23.99
N SER A 292 -5.99 0.39 -23.48
CA SER A 292 -6.85 1.46 -23.97
C SER A 292 -6.57 1.81 -25.43
N GLN A 293 -5.30 1.78 -25.85
CA GLN A 293 -4.92 2.01 -27.24
C GLN A 293 -5.39 0.88 -28.17
N ALA A 294 -5.27 -0.39 -27.75
CA ALA A 294 -5.75 -1.53 -28.52
C ALA A 294 -7.28 -1.46 -28.70
N ILE A 295 -8.02 -1.19 -27.63
CA ILE A 295 -9.49 -1.04 -27.67
C ILE A 295 -9.92 0.16 -28.53
N ALA A 296 -9.19 1.28 -28.47
CA ALA A 296 -9.50 2.45 -29.31
C ALA A 296 -9.30 2.16 -30.81
N ARG A 297 -8.56 1.10 -31.18
CA ARG A 297 -8.38 0.61 -32.54
C ARG A 297 -9.30 -0.56 -32.88
N ASP A 298 -10.26 -0.88 -32.01
CA ASP A 298 -11.13 -2.07 -32.10
C ASP A 298 -10.35 -3.41 -32.20
N ASP A 299 -9.10 -3.44 -31.69
CA ASP A 299 -8.25 -4.63 -31.68
C ASP A 299 -8.34 -5.36 -30.32
N GLU A 300 -9.42 -6.15 -30.18
CA GLU A 300 -9.63 -6.96 -28.96
C GLU A 300 -8.59 -8.10 -28.84
N VAL A 301 -7.97 -8.53 -29.96
CA VAL A 301 -6.93 -9.57 -29.95
C VAL A 301 -5.66 -9.01 -29.33
N GLU A 302 -5.22 -7.81 -29.76
CA GLU A 302 -4.07 -7.13 -29.16
C GLU A 302 -4.33 -6.82 -27.69
N ALA A 303 -5.54 -6.36 -27.33
CA ALA A 303 -5.90 -6.09 -25.93
C ALA A 303 -5.78 -7.35 -25.06
N ALA A 304 -6.26 -8.50 -25.54
CA ALA A 304 -6.15 -9.78 -24.85
C ALA A 304 -4.68 -10.27 -24.75
N ASP A 305 -3.86 -10.06 -25.79
CA ASP A 305 -2.43 -10.44 -25.77
C ASP A 305 -1.64 -9.58 -24.76
N VAL A 306 -1.86 -8.27 -24.74
CA VAL A 306 -1.27 -7.37 -23.73
C VAL A 306 -1.61 -7.84 -22.32
N GLN A 307 -2.87 -8.21 -22.09
CA GLN A 307 -3.34 -8.71 -20.81
C GLN A 307 -2.72 -10.06 -20.43
N ALA A 308 -2.58 -10.98 -21.40
CA ALA A 308 -1.94 -12.28 -21.20
C ALA A 308 -0.45 -12.14 -20.83
N ARG A 309 0.30 -11.27 -21.52
CA ARG A 309 1.70 -10.97 -21.18
C ARG A 309 1.87 -10.34 -19.81
N ALA A 310 0.95 -9.46 -19.44
CA ALA A 310 0.95 -8.86 -18.10
C ALA A 310 0.63 -9.89 -17.02
N PHE A 311 -0.27 -10.83 -17.30
CA PHE A 311 -0.57 -11.96 -16.42
C PHE A 311 0.67 -12.85 -16.24
N ASP A 312 1.35 -13.22 -17.33
CA ASP A 312 2.60 -14.01 -17.33
C ASP A 312 3.68 -13.34 -16.44
N LEU A 313 3.96 -12.06 -16.69
CA LEU A 313 4.95 -11.30 -15.91
C LEU A 313 4.54 -11.18 -14.42
N SER A 314 3.25 -11.03 -14.16
CA SER A 314 2.72 -11.00 -12.79
C SER A 314 3.01 -12.31 -12.05
N MET A 315 2.73 -13.45 -12.68
CA MET A 315 2.97 -14.76 -12.08
C MET A 315 4.46 -15.07 -11.95
N LEU A 316 5.27 -14.68 -12.93
CA LEU A 316 6.72 -14.83 -12.86
C LEU A 316 7.33 -14.17 -11.61
N LEU A 317 6.77 -13.05 -11.15
CA LEU A 317 7.29 -12.30 -10.01
C LEU A 317 6.56 -12.62 -8.71
N THR A 318 5.25 -12.90 -8.75
CA THR A 318 4.46 -13.11 -7.53
C THR A 318 4.54 -14.52 -6.99
N LEU A 319 4.64 -15.55 -7.84
CA LEU A 319 4.73 -16.93 -7.37
C LEU A 319 5.97 -17.17 -6.49
N PRO A 320 7.20 -16.77 -6.92
CA PRO A 320 8.37 -16.91 -6.04
C PRO A 320 8.25 -16.06 -4.77
N ALA A 321 7.74 -14.81 -4.87
CA ALA A 321 7.54 -13.97 -3.70
C ALA A 321 6.55 -14.59 -2.70
N THR A 322 5.45 -15.17 -3.18
CA THR A 322 4.46 -15.87 -2.36
C THR A 322 5.06 -17.05 -1.62
N LEU A 323 5.72 -17.96 -2.34
CA LEU A 323 6.26 -19.18 -1.73
C LEU A 323 7.47 -18.89 -0.85
N ALA A 324 8.33 -17.93 -1.23
CA ALA A 324 9.43 -17.50 -0.37
C ALA A 324 8.92 -16.91 0.95
N LEU A 325 7.96 -15.99 0.89
CA LEU A 325 7.37 -15.40 2.09
C LEU A 325 6.60 -16.42 2.91
N ALA A 326 5.89 -17.38 2.30
CA ALA A 326 5.18 -18.43 3.04
C ALA A 326 6.13 -19.34 3.81
N VAL A 327 7.19 -19.84 3.15
CA VAL A 327 8.17 -20.75 3.77
C VAL A 327 9.04 -20.04 4.80
N ALA A 328 9.45 -18.79 4.50
CA ALA A 328 10.34 -18.02 5.36
C ALA A 328 9.60 -17.05 6.31
N ALA A 329 8.27 -17.13 6.42
CA ALA A 329 7.46 -16.20 7.23
C ALA A 329 7.97 -16.10 8.67
N GLY A 330 8.16 -17.24 9.37
CA GLY A 330 8.67 -17.28 10.73
C GLY A 330 10.07 -16.66 10.87
N PRO A 331 11.08 -17.13 10.13
CA PRO A 331 12.40 -16.53 10.08
C PRO A 331 12.40 -15.02 9.79
N ILE A 332 11.62 -14.56 8.81
CA ILE A 332 11.54 -13.13 8.45
C ILE A 332 10.95 -12.31 9.59
N ILE A 333 9.83 -12.75 10.16
CA ILE A 333 9.19 -12.06 11.29
C ILE A 333 10.12 -12.08 12.52
N GLY A 334 10.73 -13.24 12.82
CA GLY A 334 11.68 -13.37 13.92
C GLY A 334 12.88 -12.44 13.77
N ALA A 335 13.48 -12.40 12.59
CA ALA A 335 14.64 -11.56 12.34
C ALA A 335 14.31 -10.05 12.41
N LEU A 336 13.15 -9.63 11.92
CA LEU A 336 12.77 -8.22 11.84
C LEU A 336 12.20 -7.69 13.17
N TYR A 337 11.25 -8.42 13.76
CA TYR A 337 10.41 -7.88 14.84
C TYR A 337 10.68 -8.50 16.21
N GLN A 338 11.14 -9.75 16.29
CA GLN A 338 11.37 -10.43 17.57
C GLN A 338 12.50 -9.78 18.37
N GLY A 339 12.23 -9.54 19.65
CA GLY A 339 13.17 -9.00 20.63
C GLY A 339 12.54 -7.88 21.46
N GLY A 340 13.17 -7.54 22.58
CA GLY A 340 12.58 -6.60 23.54
C GLY A 340 11.21 -7.09 24.00
N GLU A 341 10.23 -6.21 23.90
CA GLU A 341 8.83 -6.49 24.28
C GLU A 341 8.07 -7.37 23.27
N TYR A 342 8.62 -7.63 22.07
CA TYR A 342 7.95 -8.47 21.08
C TYR A 342 8.34 -9.93 21.26
N SER A 343 7.44 -10.69 21.87
CA SER A 343 7.68 -12.07 22.30
C SER A 343 7.86 -13.05 21.13
N VAL A 344 8.46 -14.21 21.43
CA VAL A 344 8.56 -15.34 20.49
C VAL A 344 7.18 -15.79 20.03
N GLU A 345 6.21 -15.81 20.93
CA GLU A 345 4.82 -16.21 20.62
C GLU A 345 4.16 -15.21 19.65
N SER A 346 4.31 -13.90 19.89
CA SER A 346 3.81 -12.87 18.96
C SER A 346 4.47 -13.01 17.59
N ALA A 347 5.78 -13.28 17.54
CA ALA A 347 6.48 -13.52 16.29
C ALA A 347 5.97 -14.77 15.56
N ARG A 348 5.68 -15.85 16.31
CA ARG A 348 5.09 -17.08 15.76
C ARG A 348 3.69 -16.85 15.18
N ILE A 349 2.82 -16.16 15.93
CA ILE A 349 1.47 -15.80 15.48
C ILE A 349 1.54 -14.95 14.20
N THR A 350 2.37 -13.91 14.20
CA THR A 350 2.54 -13.01 13.04
C THR A 350 3.12 -13.75 11.83
N GLY A 351 4.07 -14.67 12.05
CA GLY A 351 4.61 -15.50 10.99
C GLY A 351 3.53 -16.38 10.33
N ASN A 352 2.68 -17.01 11.14
CA ASN A 352 1.57 -17.81 10.63
C ASN A 352 0.54 -16.94 9.87
N ILE A 353 0.21 -15.75 10.39
CA ILE A 353 -0.65 -14.79 9.70
C ILE A 353 -0.05 -14.41 8.35
N LEU A 354 1.24 -14.10 8.30
CA LEU A 354 1.93 -13.75 7.06
C LEU A 354 1.88 -14.91 6.06
N ALA A 355 2.18 -16.14 6.50
CA ALA A 355 2.15 -17.31 5.64
C ALA A 355 0.76 -17.53 5.00
N ILE A 356 -0.32 -17.25 5.74
CA ILE A 356 -1.69 -17.32 5.22
C ILE A 356 -1.98 -16.15 4.27
N LEU A 357 -1.66 -14.91 4.65
CA LEU A 357 -1.93 -13.71 3.85
C LEU A 357 -1.28 -13.76 2.47
N VAL A 358 -0.03 -14.22 2.39
CA VAL A 358 0.70 -14.25 1.12
C VAL A 358 0.13 -15.25 0.12
N THR A 359 -0.67 -16.22 0.54
CA THR A 359 -1.38 -17.11 -0.38
C THR A 359 -2.36 -16.36 -1.29
N GLY A 360 -2.85 -15.19 -0.86
CA GLY A 360 -3.68 -14.29 -1.64
C GLY A 360 -2.88 -13.36 -2.57
N LEU A 361 -1.56 -13.25 -2.41
CA LEU A 361 -0.74 -12.28 -3.15
C LEU A 361 -0.85 -12.40 -4.68
N PRO A 362 -0.80 -13.59 -5.30
CA PRO A 362 -1.00 -13.72 -6.74
C PRO A 362 -2.36 -13.18 -7.19
N ALA A 363 -3.42 -13.49 -6.45
CA ALA A 363 -4.76 -13.01 -6.75
C ALA A 363 -4.88 -11.48 -6.64
N TYR A 364 -4.30 -10.86 -5.62
CA TYR A 364 -4.25 -9.39 -5.49
C TYR A 364 -3.58 -8.72 -6.68
N VAL A 365 -2.45 -9.26 -7.14
CA VAL A 365 -1.75 -8.71 -8.30
C VAL A 365 -2.56 -8.93 -9.57
N LEU A 366 -3.15 -10.11 -9.75
CA LEU A 366 -4.00 -10.41 -10.90
C LEU A 366 -5.26 -9.53 -10.97
N VAL A 367 -5.89 -9.20 -9.85
CA VAL A 367 -6.98 -8.21 -9.81
C VAL A 367 -6.53 -6.87 -10.38
N LYS A 368 -5.31 -6.41 -10.03
CA LYS A 368 -4.73 -5.17 -10.60
C LYS A 368 -4.40 -5.26 -12.08
N VAL A 369 -4.15 -6.45 -12.61
CA VAL A 369 -3.93 -6.71 -14.04
C VAL A 369 -5.26 -6.77 -14.81
N LEU A 370 -6.32 -7.33 -14.22
CA LEU A 370 -7.61 -7.48 -14.89
C LEU A 370 -8.47 -6.21 -14.84
N THR A 371 -8.39 -5.44 -13.77
CA THR A 371 -9.20 -4.23 -13.58
C THR A 371 -9.04 -3.19 -14.70
N PRO A 372 -7.83 -2.90 -15.22
CA PRO A 372 -7.64 -1.99 -16.36
C PRO A 372 -8.44 -2.37 -17.61
N ALA A 373 -8.69 -3.66 -17.86
CA ALA A 373 -9.49 -4.10 -19.00
C ALA A 373 -10.96 -3.64 -18.93
N PHE A 374 -11.51 -3.53 -17.72
CA PHE A 374 -12.84 -2.94 -17.51
C PHE A 374 -12.80 -1.42 -17.66
N TYR A 375 -11.80 -0.76 -17.09
CA TYR A 375 -11.68 0.71 -17.13
C TYR A 375 -11.47 1.22 -18.56
N ALA A 376 -10.66 0.54 -19.36
CA ALA A 376 -10.46 0.87 -20.76
C ALA A 376 -11.76 0.79 -21.58
N ARG A 377 -12.69 -0.08 -21.17
CA ARG A 377 -14.05 -0.18 -21.75
C ARG A 377 -15.10 0.69 -21.02
N LYS A 378 -14.65 1.65 -20.17
CA LYS A 378 -15.49 2.55 -19.38
C LYS A 378 -16.44 1.83 -18.39
N ASP A 379 -16.19 0.56 -18.08
CA ASP A 379 -16.96 -0.22 -17.11
C ASP A 379 -16.32 -0.15 -15.71
N VAL A 380 -16.52 0.94 -15.02
CA VAL A 380 -16.07 1.11 -13.63
C VAL A 380 -17.00 0.37 -12.65
N LYS A 381 -18.27 0.15 -13.04
CA LYS A 381 -19.31 -0.37 -12.16
C LYS A 381 -19.08 -1.84 -11.80
N THR A 382 -18.67 -2.66 -12.78
CA THR A 382 -18.49 -4.11 -12.57
C THR A 382 -17.42 -4.43 -11.52
N PRO A 383 -16.16 -3.90 -11.60
CA PRO A 383 -15.16 -4.15 -10.56
C PRO A 383 -15.59 -3.66 -9.17
N VAL A 384 -16.26 -2.49 -9.08
CA VAL A 384 -16.72 -1.95 -7.81
C VAL A 384 -17.82 -2.85 -7.19
N ARG A 385 -18.79 -3.31 -7.99
CA ARG A 385 -19.84 -4.22 -7.50
C ARG A 385 -19.26 -5.54 -7.00
N ILE A 386 -18.31 -6.13 -7.74
CA ILE A 386 -17.63 -7.35 -7.31
C ILE A 386 -16.90 -7.11 -5.99
N ALA A 387 -16.11 -6.03 -5.90
CA ALA A 387 -15.38 -5.71 -4.68
C ALA A 387 -16.30 -5.53 -3.46
N MET A 388 -17.46 -4.86 -3.63
CA MET A 388 -18.45 -4.69 -2.57
C MET A 388 -19.12 -6.02 -2.17
N SER A 389 -19.47 -6.87 -3.15
CA SER A 389 -20.06 -8.18 -2.86
C SER A 389 -19.08 -9.10 -2.13
N VAL A 390 -17.82 -9.11 -2.57
CA VAL A 390 -16.74 -9.88 -1.92
C VAL A 390 -16.45 -9.37 -0.51
N LEU A 391 -16.47 -8.04 -0.31
CA LEU A 391 -16.33 -7.44 1.03
C LEU A 391 -17.47 -7.89 1.93
N GLY A 392 -18.73 -7.80 1.47
CA GLY A 392 -19.90 -8.24 2.24
C GLY A 392 -19.83 -9.73 2.62
N ALA A 393 -19.45 -10.59 1.66
CA ALA A 393 -19.25 -12.02 1.91
C ALA A 393 -18.10 -12.25 2.92
N GLY A 394 -17.01 -11.49 2.82
CA GLY A 394 -15.88 -11.54 3.76
C GLY A 394 -16.26 -11.13 5.18
N VAL A 395 -17.13 -10.12 5.33
CA VAL A 395 -17.66 -9.72 6.65
C VAL A 395 -18.45 -10.88 7.27
N VAL A 396 -19.36 -11.49 6.51
CA VAL A 396 -20.15 -12.66 6.98
C VAL A 396 -19.21 -13.82 7.32
N ALA A 397 -18.24 -14.13 6.45
CA ALA A 397 -17.26 -15.20 6.69
C ALA A 397 -16.46 -14.98 7.97
N ASN A 398 -16.04 -13.76 8.27
CA ASN A 398 -15.33 -13.47 9.52
C ASN A 398 -16.21 -13.68 10.76
N PHE A 399 -17.48 -13.30 10.73
CA PHE A 399 -18.39 -13.59 11.85
C PHE A 399 -18.53 -15.10 12.12
N LEU A 400 -18.49 -15.93 11.08
CA LEU A 400 -18.59 -17.37 11.21
C LEU A 400 -17.25 -18.05 11.60
N LEU A 401 -16.13 -17.54 11.13
CA LEU A 401 -14.83 -18.19 11.27
C LEU A 401 -14.03 -17.73 12.49
N ILE A 402 -14.22 -16.50 12.98
CA ILE A 402 -13.53 -16.01 14.17
C ILE A 402 -13.71 -16.91 15.39
N PRO A 403 -14.92 -17.41 15.71
CA PRO A 403 -15.10 -18.29 16.88
C PRO A 403 -14.32 -19.61 16.78
N VAL A 404 -14.00 -20.07 15.55
CA VAL A 404 -13.34 -21.37 15.30
C VAL A 404 -11.82 -21.19 15.10
N MET A 405 -11.40 -20.16 14.37
CA MET A 405 -10.02 -19.99 13.90
C MET A 405 -9.32 -18.78 14.52
N GLY A 406 -9.99 -17.99 15.33
CA GLY A 406 -9.42 -16.80 15.96
C GLY A 406 -8.81 -15.83 14.94
N ILE A 407 -7.62 -15.33 15.25
CA ILE A 407 -6.90 -14.32 14.46
C ILE A 407 -6.58 -14.77 13.03
N TYR A 408 -6.42 -16.07 12.81
CA TYR A 408 -6.08 -16.62 11.49
C TYR A 408 -7.23 -16.51 10.50
N SER A 409 -8.48 -16.41 10.98
CA SER A 409 -9.67 -16.22 10.13
C SER A 409 -9.57 -14.96 9.28
N LEU A 410 -9.07 -13.84 9.85
CA LEU A 410 -8.90 -12.57 9.14
C LEU A 410 -7.95 -12.71 7.95
N ALA A 411 -6.82 -13.40 8.15
CA ALA A 411 -5.86 -13.66 7.09
C ALA A 411 -6.43 -14.58 6.00
N MET A 412 -7.14 -15.64 6.41
CA MET A 412 -7.75 -16.60 5.48
C MET A 412 -8.86 -15.95 4.64
N VAL A 413 -9.77 -15.23 5.29
CA VAL A 413 -10.88 -14.54 4.60
C VAL A 413 -10.32 -13.48 3.64
N THR A 414 -9.27 -12.75 4.05
CA THR A 414 -8.61 -11.75 3.21
C THR A 414 -8.01 -12.39 1.96
N SER A 415 -7.29 -13.50 2.11
CA SER A 415 -6.71 -14.25 0.97
C SER A 415 -7.79 -14.89 0.09
N ALA A 416 -8.79 -15.52 0.67
CA ALA A 416 -9.91 -16.11 -0.06
C ALA A 416 -10.69 -15.04 -0.84
N SER A 417 -10.93 -13.88 -0.24
CA SER A 417 -11.58 -12.74 -0.88
C SER A 417 -10.83 -12.26 -2.11
N ALA A 418 -9.49 -12.25 -2.07
CA ALA A 418 -8.69 -11.89 -3.23
C ALA A 418 -8.87 -12.88 -4.39
N TRP A 419 -8.88 -14.18 -4.09
CA TRP A 419 -9.10 -15.23 -5.10
C TRP A 419 -10.52 -15.20 -5.67
N ILE A 420 -11.54 -14.98 -4.83
CA ILE A 420 -12.93 -14.84 -5.28
C ILE A 420 -13.08 -13.61 -6.18
N ASN A 421 -12.49 -12.47 -5.79
CA ASN A 421 -12.49 -11.25 -6.60
C ASN A 421 -11.83 -11.49 -7.97
N PHE A 422 -10.65 -12.12 -7.99
CA PHE A 422 -9.96 -12.50 -9.23
C PHE A 422 -10.84 -13.42 -10.09
N ALA A 423 -11.41 -14.47 -9.51
CA ALA A 423 -12.22 -15.44 -10.23
C ALA A 423 -13.47 -14.80 -10.86
N LEU A 424 -14.13 -13.90 -10.14
CA LEU A 424 -15.29 -13.16 -10.66
C LEU A 424 -14.92 -12.20 -11.78
N LEU A 425 -13.84 -11.42 -11.64
CA LEU A 425 -13.36 -10.52 -12.71
C LEU A 425 -12.96 -11.32 -13.94
N PHE A 426 -12.18 -12.38 -13.77
CA PHE A 426 -11.76 -13.25 -14.85
C PHE A 426 -12.96 -13.92 -15.53
N GLY A 427 -13.88 -14.48 -14.75
CA GLY A 427 -15.09 -15.15 -15.26
C GLY A 427 -15.96 -14.21 -16.12
N ILE A 428 -16.12 -12.94 -15.70
CA ILE A 428 -16.89 -11.96 -16.48
C ILE A 428 -16.16 -11.58 -17.78
N LEU A 429 -14.84 -11.34 -17.75
CA LEU A 429 -14.07 -11.07 -18.96
C LEU A 429 -14.11 -12.25 -19.92
N HIS A 430 -14.02 -13.47 -19.39
CA HIS A 430 -14.12 -14.70 -20.18
C HIS A 430 -15.52 -14.87 -20.82
N ALA A 431 -16.58 -14.69 -20.03
CA ALA A 431 -17.96 -14.80 -20.52
C ALA A 431 -18.32 -13.74 -21.58
N ARG A 432 -17.70 -12.55 -21.47
CA ARG A 432 -17.85 -11.50 -22.49
C ARG A 432 -16.96 -11.70 -23.72
N GLY A 433 -16.13 -12.74 -23.77
CA GLY A 433 -15.16 -12.97 -24.85
C GLY A 433 -13.99 -11.99 -24.89
N GLN A 434 -13.85 -11.15 -23.86
CA GLN A 434 -12.87 -10.05 -23.80
C GLN A 434 -11.47 -10.52 -23.36
N PHE A 435 -11.39 -11.65 -22.64
CA PHE A 435 -10.15 -12.29 -22.27
C PHE A 435 -10.31 -13.78 -22.11
N ARG A 436 -9.55 -14.54 -22.88
CA ARG A 436 -9.42 -15.99 -22.73
C ARG A 436 -7.97 -16.33 -22.44
N MET A 437 -7.74 -17.22 -21.49
CA MET A 437 -6.38 -17.62 -21.15
C MET A 437 -5.81 -18.49 -22.27
N PRO A 438 -4.77 -18.03 -23.00
CA PRO A 438 -4.20 -18.83 -24.08
C PRO A 438 -3.42 -20.02 -23.53
N ALA A 439 -3.34 -21.12 -24.28
CA ALA A 439 -2.70 -22.37 -23.82
C ALA A 439 -1.21 -22.16 -23.45
N TRP A 440 -0.50 -21.29 -24.18
CA TRP A 440 0.90 -20.96 -23.88
C TRP A 440 1.06 -20.33 -22.47
N LEU A 441 0.09 -19.50 -22.04
CA LEU A 441 0.12 -18.85 -20.74
C LEU A 441 -0.08 -19.89 -19.61
N VAL A 442 -1.05 -20.79 -19.78
CA VAL A 442 -1.29 -21.87 -18.80
C VAL A 442 -0.04 -22.72 -18.62
N GLY A 443 0.58 -23.15 -19.75
CA GLY A 443 1.82 -23.92 -19.72
C GLY A 443 2.99 -23.17 -19.07
N ARG A 444 3.10 -21.86 -19.32
CA ARG A 444 4.17 -21.03 -18.75
C ARG A 444 3.98 -20.81 -17.25
N VAL A 445 2.76 -20.50 -16.81
CA VAL A 445 2.43 -20.34 -15.39
C VAL A 445 2.65 -21.66 -14.62
N ALA A 446 2.29 -22.81 -15.21
CA ALA A 446 2.59 -24.11 -14.60
C ALA A 446 4.10 -24.32 -14.39
N LYS A 447 4.93 -23.97 -15.38
CA LYS A 447 6.39 -24.03 -15.27
C LYS A 447 6.93 -23.05 -14.20
N GLN A 448 6.41 -21.84 -14.16
CA GLN A 448 6.75 -20.87 -13.11
C GLN A 448 6.40 -21.39 -11.72
N LEU A 449 5.25 -22.05 -11.58
CA LEU A 449 4.84 -22.68 -10.31
C LEU A 449 5.80 -23.81 -9.92
N ILE A 450 6.20 -24.68 -10.87
CA ILE A 450 7.18 -25.75 -10.61
C ILE A 450 8.52 -25.14 -10.14
N ALA A 451 8.99 -24.09 -10.81
CA ALA A 451 10.21 -23.39 -10.40
C ALA A 451 10.09 -22.78 -9.00
N ALA A 452 8.94 -22.20 -8.68
CA ALA A 452 8.68 -21.62 -7.37
C ALA A 452 8.57 -22.70 -6.26
N LEU A 453 8.02 -23.88 -6.57
CA LEU A 453 8.00 -25.01 -5.65
C LEU A 453 9.42 -25.59 -5.43
N ALA A 454 10.24 -25.68 -6.48
CA ALA A 454 11.65 -26.08 -6.33
C ALA A 454 12.43 -25.10 -5.45
N MET A 455 12.22 -23.80 -5.63
CA MET A 455 12.75 -22.77 -4.76
C MET A 455 12.25 -22.95 -3.31
N ALA A 456 10.96 -23.17 -3.11
CA ALA A 456 10.38 -23.35 -1.78
C ALA A 456 10.99 -24.57 -1.06
N ALA A 457 11.22 -25.69 -1.77
CA ALA A 457 11.90 -26.86 -1.24
C ALA A 457 13.36 -26.55 -0.83
N ALA A 458 14.10 -25.81 -1.66
CA ALA A 458 15.44 -25.36 -1.34
C ALA A 458 15.47 -24.45 -0.09
N LEU A 459 14.55 -23.49 0.00
CA LEU A 459 14.42 -22.60 1.17
C LEU A 459 14.06 -23.37 2.44
N TYR A 460 13.19 -24.37 2.33
CA TYR A 460 12.86 -25.25 3.45
C TYR A 460 14.09 -26.04 3.94
N GLY A 461 14.90 -26.57 3.00
CA GLY A 461 16.16 -27.23 3.31
C GLY A 461 17.17 -26.30 4.01
N ILE A 462 17.34 -25.07 3.50
CA ILE A 462 18.21 -24.06 4.14
C ILE A 462 17.73 -23.76 5.57
N ARG A 463 16.43 -23.57 5.74
CA ARG A 463 15.84 -23.32 7.06
C ARG A 463 16.10 -24.48 8.04
N ALA A 464 16.06 -25.71 7.57
CA ALA A 464 16.30 -26.89 8.41
C ALA A 464 17.78 -26.99 8.86
N VAL A 465 18.74 -26.56 8.03
CA VAL A 465 20.18 -26.63 8.30
C VAL A 465 20.70 -25.38 9.02
N ALA A 466 20.19 -24.20 8.67
CA ALA A 466 20.69 -22.91 9.13
C ALA A 466 19.71 -22.19 10.08
N GLY A 467 18.83 -22.94 10.74
CA GLY A 467 17.76 -22.39 11.59
C GLY A 467 18.25 -21.42 12.65
N ASP A 468 19.39 -21.69 13.27
CA ASP A 468 19.96 -20.89 14.35
C ASP A 468 20.39 -19.47 13.88
N LEU A 469 20.80 -19.32 12.61
CA LEU A 469 21.20 -18.02 12.05
C LEU A 469 20.07 -16.98 12.02
N PHE A 470 18.82 -17.44 12.00
CA PHE A 470 17.67 -16.52 11.94
C PHE A 470 17.27 -15.94 13.30
N PHE A 471 17.81 -16.50 14.38
CA PHE A 471 17.50 -16.08 15.75
C PHE A 471 18.73 -15.60 16.54
N GLY A 472 19.90 -15.59 15.92
CA GLY A 472 21.16 -15.13 16.48
C GLY A 472 21.29 -13.60 16.56
N SER A 473 22.52 -13.10 16.47
CA SER A 473 22.84 -11.67 16.42
C SER A 473 22.22 -10.98 15.22
N LEU A 474 22.14 -9.64 15.24
CA LEU A 474 21.60 -8.85 14.11
C LEU A 474 22.33 -9.18 12.79
N ILE A 475 23.65 -9.35 12.85
CA ILE A 475 24.48 -9.67 11.68
C ILE A 475 24.11 -11.05 11.13
N GLU A 476 24.00 -12.07 11.99
CA GLU A 476 23.60 -13.41 11.59
C GLU A 476 22.21 -13.44 10.95
N ARG A 477 21.24 -12.69 11.51
CA ARG A 477 19.89 -12.54 10.95
C ARG A 477 19.92 -11.90 9.55
N VAL A 478 20.71 -10.84 9.37
CA VAL A 478 20.86 -10.17 8.07
C VAL A 478 21.51 -11.09 7.05
N ILE A 479 22.56 -11.82 7.44
CA ILE A 479 23.22 -12.80 6.57
C ILE A 479 22.26 -13.93 6.22
N GLY A 480 21.55 -14.49 7.20
CA GLY A 480 20.58 -15.55 7.00
C GLY A 480 19.45 -15.16 6.04
N LEU A 481 18.86 -13.97 6.24
CA LEU A 481 17.83 -13.45 5.32
C LEU A 481 18.39 -13.14 3.93
N GLY A 482 19.59 -12.58 3.84
CA GLY A 482 20.27 -12.32 2.57
C GLY A 482 20.55 -13.61 1.80
N ALA A 483 20.99 -14.66 2.49
CA ALA A 483 21.20 -15.98 1.91
C ALA A 483 19.88 -16.61 1.42
N LEU A 484 18.80 -16.54 2.22
CA LEU A 484 17.48 -17.01 1.80
C LEU A 484 17.00 -16.32 0.52
N VAL A 485 17.06 -15.00 0.47
CA VAL A 485 16.62 -14.23 -0.70
C VAL A 485 17.52 -14.51 -1.91
N GLY A 486 18.84 -14.50 -1.72
CA GLY A 486 19.83 -14.71 -2.79
C GLY A 486 19.76 -16.12 -3.38
N ILE A 487 19.84 -17.15 -2.53
CA ILE A 487 19.79 -18.55 -2.99
C ILE A 487 18.41 -18.86 -3.57
N GLY A 488 17.33 -18.43 -2.89
CA GLY A 488 15.98 -18.59 -3.40
C GLY A 488 15.79 -17.98 -4.80
N GLY A 489 16.25 -16.75 -4.99
CA GLY A 489 16.21 -16.08 -6.29
C GLY A 489 17.01 -16.84 -7.37
N ILE A 490 18.23 -17.27 -7.05
CA ILE A 490 19.08 -18.04 -7.98
C ILE A 490 18.38 -19.35 -8.38
N VAL A 491 17.89 -20.11 -7.41
CA VAL A 491 17.20 -21.39 -7.67
C VAL A 491 15.96 -21.16 -8.55
N TYR A 492 15.12 -20.18 -8.18
CA TYR A 492 13.92 -19.88 -8.95
C TYR A 492 14.22 -19.54 -10.41
N PHE A 493 15.07 -18.53 -10.63
CA PHE A 493 15.37 -18.08 -11.99
C PHE A 493 16.13 -19.11 -12.81
N ALA A 494 17.03 -19.90 -12.20
CA ALA A 494 17.72 -20.98 -12.87
C ALA A 494 16.74 -22.07 -13.33
N VAL A 495 15.89 -22.57 -12.42
CA VAL A 495 14.90 -23.60 -12.77
C VAL A 495 13.89 -23.05 -13.79
N ALA A 496 13.33 -21.85 -13.59
CA ALA A 496 12.41 -21.24 -14.53
C ALA A 496 13.02 -21.08 -15.93
N TRP A 497 14.30 -20.71 -16.00
CA TRP A 497 15.04 -20.65 -17.27
C TRP A 497 15.20 -22.01 -17.93
N MET A 498 15.60 -23.04 -17.15
CA MET A 498 15.83 -24.40 -17.68
C MET A 498 14.55 -25.02 -18.26
N ILE A 499 13.42 -24.89 -17.56
CA ILE A 499 12.15 -25.50 -17.99
C ILE A 499 11.34 -24.62 -18.97
N GLY A 500 11.84 -23.43 -19.33
CA GLY A 500 11.15 -22.50 -20.23
C GLY A 500 9.93 -21.80 -19.59
N GLY A 501 10.02 -21.49 -18.30
CA GLY A 501 9.06 -20.65 -17.57
C GLY A 501 9.25 -19.16 -17.82
N ILE A 502 10.34 -18.76 -18.49
CA ILE A 502 10.67 -17.37 -18.82
C ILE A 502 10.63 -17.18 -20.33
N ASP A 503 10.05 -16.06 -20.78
CA ASP A 503 10.03 -15.66 -22.19
C ASP A 503 11.42 -15.19 -22.65
N ARG A 504 12.15 -16.09 -23.33
CA ARG A 504 13.51 -15.81 -23.83
C ARG A 504 13.50 -14.77 -24.94
N GLU A 505 12.45 -14.74 -25.76
CA GLU A 505 12.32 -13.79 -26.87
C GLU A 505 12.05 -12.37 -26.36
N ALA A 506 11.20 -12.23 -25.35
CA ALA A 506 10.95 -10.95 -24.68
C ALA A 506 12.25 -10.36 -24.09
N ILE A 507 13.06 -11.20 -23.41
CA ILE A 507 14.37 -10.76 -22.86
C ILE A 507 15.34 -10.37 -23.98
N ALA A 508 15.41 -11.14 -25.06
CA ALA A 508 16.28 -10.84 -26.20
C ALA A 508 15.89 -9.50 -26.86
N THR A 509 14.59 -9.23 -26.95
CA THR A 509 14.07 -7.98 -27.51
C THR A 509 14.40 -6.77 -26.63
N LEU A 510 14.28 -6.91 -25.32
CA LEU A 510 14.66 -5.87 -24.35
C LEU A 510 16.16 -5.58 -24.42
N ARG A 511 17.02 -6.59 -24.50
CA ARG A 511 18.47 -6.42 -24.67
C ARG A 511 18.83 -5.71 -25.97
N ARG A 512 18.13 -6.00 -27.07
CA ARG A 512 18.36 -5.32 -28.35
C ARG A 512 17.94 -3.84 -28.30
N ARG A 513 16.84 -3.52 -27.62
CA ARG A 513 16.40 -2.12 -27.43
C ARG A 513 17.35 -1.33 -26.52
N ALA A 514 17.81 -1.92 -25.42
CA ALA A 514 18.78 -1.28 -24.53
C ALA A 514 20.10 -0.96 -25.26
N LYS A 515 20.62 -1.87 -26.08
CA LYS A 515 21.82 -1.61 -26.91
C LYS A 515 21.63 -0.51 -27.96
N ARG A 516 20.41 -0.32 -28.50
CA ARG A 516 20.15 0.77 -29.46
C ARG A 516 20.13 2.13 -28.78
N THR A 517 19.62 2.21 -27.54
CA THR A 517 19.58 3.46 -26.76
C THR A 517 20.95 3.89 -26.21
N GLU A 518 21.93 2.98 -26.16
CA GLU A 518 23.33 3.30 -25.78
C GLU A 518 24.16 3.79 -26.97
N VAL A 519 23.67 3.64 -28.20
CA VAL A 519 24.37 4.01 -29.46
C VAL A 519 23.80 5.32 -30.05
N GLU A 520 22.61 5.74 -29.63
CA GLU A 520 22.02 7.06 -29.92
C GLU A 520 22.27 8.04 -28.72
#